data_067a4083f5bac77fcb0ec66f6b6c42d1
#
_entry.id   067a4083f5bac77fcb0ec66f6b6c42d1
#
_cell.length_a   1.000
_cell.length_b   1.000
_cell.length_c   1.000
_cell.angle_alpha   90.00
_cell.angle_beta   90.00
_cell.angle_gamma   90.00
#
_symmetry.space_group_name_H-M   'P 1'
#
loop_
_entity.id
_entity.type
_entity.pdbx_description
1 polymer ?
#
loop_
_entity_poly.entity_id
_entity_poly.type
_entity_poly.pdbx_seq_one_letter_code
_entity_poly.pdbx_strand_id
1 'polypeptide(L)'
;SLSLGAKLMVAPRQPPAFQWLPHPATPTSGDQQAESTRQPLTKRHRKLLLKSGSVTPSGARSGEEDSRLQGLAQTQASRRRLLREVCSKYQPGVTEHPVSRRQVSRVYVEDRCCLLYCEVPKAGCSNWKRVLMVLGGSATSTHIIAHDDAHYANQLRRLDAFDQAGVAKHLRSYTKVLFVREPFERLVSAFRDKFESPNSYYHPVFGRPIISRYRANASRSALRTGAGVTFREFVQYLLDVRRPVGMDIHWEPVSQLCSPCLLRYDFIGKFENLKEEANFLLRSIGAPRNLTFPDFKDRNPKAERTSSSITQRYFEQLNSTERQRAYDFYYMDYLMFNYPKPFKDLY
;
A
#
# COMPACT_ATOMS: atom_id res chain seq x y z
N SER A 1 -51.31 -29.99 -16.57
CA SER A 1 -50.87 -29.35 -15.30
C SER A 1 -49.34 -29.28 -15.28
N LEU A 2 -48.80 -28.13 -15.62
CA LEU A 2 -47.38 -27.80 -15.59
C LEU A 2 -47.16 -26.83 -14.42
N SER A 3 -46.42 -27.28 -13.39
CA SER A 3 -46.03 -26.50 -12.23
C SER A 3 -44.70 -25.79 -12.54
N LEU A 4 -44.72 -24.47 -12.65
CA LEU A 4 -43.52 -23.62 -12.70
C LEU A 4 -43.04 -23.38 -11.27
N GLY A 5 -41.90 -23.96 -10.91
CA GLY A 5 -41.18 -23.64 -9.68
C GLY A 5 -40.36 -22.38 -9.85
N ALA A 6 -40.81 -21.29 -9.24
CA ALA A 6 -40.02 -20.02 -9.17
C ALA A 6 -38.90 -20.18 -8.14
N LYS A 7 -37.62 -20.16 -8.58
CA LYS A 7 -36.47 -20.01 -7.71
C LYS A 7 -36.36 -18.52 -7.31
N LEU A 8 -36.63 -18.24 -6.04
CA LEU A 8 -36.30 -16.94 -5.41
C LEU A 8 -34.78 -16.75 -5.40
N MET A 9 -34.30 -15.78 -6.18
CA MET A 9 -32.95 -15.25 -6.04
C MET A 9 -32.92 -14.32 -4.83
N VAL A 10 -32.19 -14.71 -3.81
CA VAL A 10 -31.90 -13.88 -2.64
C VAL A 10 -30.85 -12.85 -3.07
N ALA A 11 -31.22 -11.58 -3.07
CA ALA A 11 -30.32 -10.45 -3.34
C ALA A 11 -29.28 -10.32 -2.22
N PRO A 12 -28.02 -9.95 -2.53
CA PRO A 12 -27.01 -9.72 -1.50
C PRO A 12 -27.36 -8.47 -0.69
N ARG A 13 -27.34 -8.59 0.65
CA ARG A 13 -27.58 -7.53 1.59
C ARG A 13 -26.53 -6.42 1.42
N GLN A 14 -26.99 -5.18 1.28
CA GLN A 14 -26.16 -3.98 1.34
C GLN A 14 -25.59 -3.78 2.75
N PRO A 15 -24.34 -3.30 2.89
CA PRO A 15 -23.82 -2.88 4.18
C PRO A 15 -24.58 -1.62 4.66
N PRO A 16 -24.80 -1.45 5.98
CA PRO A 16 -25.55 -0.33 6.52
C PRO A 16 -24.85 1.01 6.28
N ALA A 17 -25.65 2.00 5.92
CA ALA A 17 -25.23 3.40 5.80
C ALA A 17 -24.79 3.94 7.17
N PHE A 18 -23.65 4.63 7.22
CA PHE A 18 -23.16 5.31 8.41
C PHE A 18 -24.12 6.44 8.83
N GLN A 19 -24.73 6.30 9.98
CA GLN A 19 -25.46 7.37 10.67
C GLN A 19 -24.62 7.90 11.83
N TRP A 20 -24.48 9.22 11.91
CA TRP A 20 -23.83 9.94 12.98
C TRP A 20 -24.71 9.99 14.23
N LEU A 21 -24.20 9.61 15.39
CA LEU A 21 -24.80 9.87 16.70
C LEU A 21 -23.82 10.66 17.59
N PRO A 22 -24.33 11.60 18.43
CA PRO A 22 -23.49 12.51 19.21
C PRO A 22 -22.96 11.87 20.51
N HIS A 23 -21.85 12.43 21.00
CA HIS A 23 -21.09 11.98 22.17
C HIS A 23 -21.88 12.03 23.49
N PRO A 24 -21.52 11.18 24.45
CA PRO A 24 -21.49 11.57 25.85
C PRO A 24 -20.10 11.50 26.48
N ALA A 25 -20.00 12.27 27.58
CA ALA A 25 -18.83 12.71 28.30
C ALA A 25 -18.06 11.61 29.03
N THR A 26 -16.78 11.94 29.30
CA THR A 26 -15.80 11.24 30.14
C THR A 26 -16.28 10.94 31.57
N PRO A 27 -15.70 9.91 32.19
CA PRO A 27 -15.14 10.11 33.53
C PRO A 27 -13.71 9.57 33.76
N THR A 28 -13.13 10.18 34.75
CA THR A 28 -11.79 10.18 35.32
C THR A 28 -11.29 8.88 35.95
N SER A 29 -9.95 8.73 35.87
CA SER A 29 -8.98 8.21 36.87
C SER A 29 -9.08 6.78 37.40
N GLY A 30 -7.91 6.12 37.35
CA GLY A 30 -7.59 4.92 38.10
C GLY A 30 -6.21 4.38 37.72
N ASP A 31 -5.19 4.80 38.49
CA ASP A 31 -3.83 4.26 38.46
C ASP A 31 -3.79 2.76 38.74
N GLN A 32 -3.07 2.01 37.90
CA GLN A 32 -2.33 0.82 38.36
C GLN A 32 -1.09 0.59 37.50
N GLN A 33 0.04 0.66 38.18
CA GLN A 33 1.39 0.32 37.72
C GLN A 33 1.46 -1.16 37.35
N ALA A 34 1.97 -1.46 36.17
CA ALA A 34 2.47 -2.79 35.83
C ALA A 34 3.96 -2.70 35.54
N GLU A 35 4.73 -3.32 36.42
CA GLU A 35 6.18 -3.48 36.37
C GLU A 35 6.63 -4.20 35.10
N SER A 36 7.46 -3.53 34.32
CA SER A 36 8.14 -4.11 33.15
C SER A 36 9.44 -4.76 33.62
N THR A 37 9.50 -6.08 33.68
CA THR A 37 10.72 -6.86 33.85
C THR A 37 11.64 -6.69 32.64
N ARG A 38 12.68 -5.88 32.82
CA ARG A 38 13.79 -5.76 31.86
C ARG A 38 14.69 -6.99 31.99
N GLN A 39 14.83 -7.76 30.91
CA GLN A 39 15.85 -8.80 30.79
C GLN A 39 17.26 -8.17 30.75
N PRO A 40 18.26 -8.73 31.43
CA PRO A 40 19.61 -8.17 31.42
C PRO A 40 20.33 -8.43 30.10
N LEU A 41 20.93 -7.38 29.54
CA LEU A 41 21.80 -7.43 28.34
C LEU A 41 22.97 -8.39 28.57
N THR A 42 23.20 -9.30 27.62
CA THR A 42 24.27 -10.28 27.68
C THR A 42 25.67 -9.62 27.61
N LYS A 43 26.70 -10.25 28.19
CA LYS A 43 28.11 -9.77 28.22
C LYS A 43 28.68 -9.41 26.84
N ARG A 44 28.11 -9.92 25.77
CA ARG A 44 28.53 -9.66 24.39
C ARG A 44 28.17 -8.24 23.91
N HIS A 45 27.06 -7.68 24.38
CA HIS A 45 26.63 -6.31 24.05
C HIS A 45 27.45 -5.24 24.80
N ARG A 46 27.96 -5.53 26.02
CA ARG A 46 28.82 -4.60 26.73
C ARG A 46 30.23 -4.44 26.13
N LYS A 47 30.74 -5.44 25.44
CA LYS A 47 32.09 -5.40 24.83
C LYS A 47 32.13 -4.57 23.52
N LEU A 48 31.00 -4.37 22.87
CA LEU A 48 30.86 -3.51 21.67
C LEU A 48 30.82 -2.03 21.99
N LEU A 49 30.40 -1.65 23.21
CA LEU A 49 30.31 -0.26 23.66
C LEU A 49 31.63 0.29 24.26
N LEU A 50 32.65 -0.54 24.48
CA LEU A 50 33.90 -0.15 25.18
C LEU A 50 35.15 -0.19 24.28
N LYS A 51 35.04 -0.40 22.99
CA LYS A 51 36.16 -0.24 22.03
C LYS A 51 36.01 1.06 21.26
N SER A 52 36.15 2.21 21.91
CA SER A 52 36.55 3.44 21.27
C SER A 52 38.08 3.58 21.39
N GLY A 53 38.79 3.24 20.34
CA GLY A 53 40.23 3.41 20.19
C GLY A 53 40.53 4.25 18.98
N SER A 54 41.17 5.39 19.21
CA SER A 54 41.92 6.29 18.30
C SER A 54 41.24 6.78 17.02
N VAL A 55 40.93 8.05 17.04
CA VAL A 55 40.36 8.91 16.00
C VAL A 55 41.44 9.34 15.04
N THR A 56 41.27 9.06 13.74
CA THR A 56 41.77 9.89 12.63
C THR A 56 40.61 10.71 12.06
N PRO A 57 40.80 11.94 11.56
CA PRO A 57 39.71 12.88 11.32
C PRO A 57 38.91 12.55 10.05
N SER A 58 37.92 11.72 10.21
CA SER A 58 36.85 11.45 9.24
C SER A 58 35.49 11.89 9.80
N GLY A 59 35.50 12.83 10.74
CA GLY A 59 34.34 13.11 11.60
C GLY A 59 33.16 13.85 10.97
N ALA A 60 33.32 14.47 9.79
CA ALA A 60 32.24 15.25 9.19
C ALA A 60 31.19 14.35 8.48
N ARG A 61 31.61 13.28 7.81
CA ARG A 61 30.68 12.38 7.09
C ARG A 61 29.83 11.50 8.00
N SER A 62 30.35 11.12 9.18
CA SER A 62 29.57 10.30 10.13
C SER A 62 28.45 11.12 10.81
N GLY A 63 28.69 12.39 11.11
CA GLY A 63 27.68 13.25 11.74
C GLY A 63 26.49 13.57 10.83
N GLU A 64 26.71 13.76 9.52
CA GLU A 64 25.62 13.98 8.56
C GLU A 64 24.76 12.72 8.35
N GLU A 65 25.39 11.55 8.27
CA GLU A 65 24.67 10.29 8.13
C GLU A 65 23.83 9.98 9.39
N ASP A 66 24.38 10.16 10.58
CA ASP A 66 23.65 9.98 11.83
C ASP A 66 22.47 10.96 11.96
N SER A 67 22.65 12.21 11.59
CA SER A 67 21.59 13.23 11.58
C SER A 67 20.47 12.85 10.59
N ARG A 68 20.83 12.36 9.41
CA ARG A 68 19.88 11.89 8.40
C ARG A 68 19.09 10.68 8.87
N LEU A 69 19.73 9.70 9.49
CA LEU A 69 19.06 8.52 10.06
C LEU A 69 18.09 8.89 11.20
N GLN A 70 18.48 9.84 12.05
CA GLN A 70 17.60 10.39 13.08
C GLN A 70 16.38 11.10 12.48
N GLY A 71 16.56 11.90 11.43
CA GLY A 71 15.46 12.54 10.70
C GLY A 71 14.47 11.54 10.11
N LEU A 72 14.96 10.42 9.53
CA LEU A 72 14.10 9.35 9.03
C LEU A 72 13.35 8.64 10.15
N ALA A 73 13.99 8.38 11.29
CA ALA A 73 13.35 7.78 12.45
C ALA A 73 12.24 8.68 13.02
N GLN A 74 12.46 9.99 13.11
CA GLN A 74 11.44 10.98 13.52
C GLN A 74 10.28 11.05 12.53
N THR A 75 10.58 11.00 11.23
CA THR A 75 9.55 10.93 10.16
C THR A 75 8.67 9.71 10.34
N GLN A 76 9.25 8.53 10.60
CA GLN A 76 8.48 7.31 10.84
C GLN A 76 7.63 7.40 12.12
N ALA A 77 8.15 8.00 13.19
CA ALA A 77 7.39 8.22 14.42
C ALA A 77 6.17 9.14 14.18
N SER A 78 6.36 10.22 13.41
CA SER A 78 5.30 11.16 13.06
C SER A 78 4.22 10.52 12.20
N ARG A 79 4.58 9.72 11.17
CA ARG A 79 3.63 9.01 10.32
C ARG A 79 2.81 7.98 11.11
N ARG A 80 3.44 7.22 12.00
CA ARG A 80 2.71 6.28 12.87
C ARG A 80 1.77 6.98 13.84
N ARG A 81 2.16 8.14 14.37
CA ARG A 81 1.29 8.95 15.24
C ARG A 81 0.06 9.43 14.48
N LEU A 82 0.26 10.06 13.32
CA LEU A 82 -0.83 10.52 12.46
C LEU A 82 -1.79 9.37 12.08
N LEU A 83 -1.23 8.22 11.64
CA LEU A 83 -2.06 7.07 11.33
C LEU A 83 -2.95 6.65 12.51
N ARG A 84 -2.38 6.59 13.73
CA ARG A 84 -3.17 6.26 14.93
C ARG A 84 -4.26 7.29 15.22
N GLU A 85 -3.97 8.58 15.08
CA GLU A 85 -4.93 9.67 15.27
C GLU A 85 -6.09 9.56 14.27
N VAL A 86 -5.78 9.37 12.99
CA VAL A 86 -6.80 9.18 11.93
C VAL A 86 -7.62 7.91 12.19
N CYS A 87 -6.99 6.80 12.54
CA CYS A 87 -7.68 5.55 12.84
C CYS A 87 -8.60 5.67 14.05
N SER A 88 -8.18 6.33 15.13
CA SER A 88 -9.00 6.56 16.31
C SER A 88 -10.22 7.41 16.00
N LYS A 89 -10.07 8.38 15.09
CA LYS A 89 -11.17 9.29 14.72
C LYS A 89 -12.18 8.64 13.77
N TYR A 90 -11.69 7.90 12.74
CA TYR A 90 -12.54 7.46 11.64
C TYR A 90 -12.88 5.97 11.67
N GLN A 91 -12.14 5.16 12.41
CA GLN A 91 -12.36 3.72 12.55
C GLN A 91 -12.17 3.26 14.01
N PRO A 92 -12.91 3.85 14.98
CA PRO A 92 -12.81 3.44 16.37
C PRO A 92 -13.19 1.95 16.53
N GLY A 93 -12.49 1.23 17.40
CA GLY A 93 -12.80 -0.19 17.70
C GLY A 93 -12.40 -1.19 16.62
N VAL A 94 -11.84 -0.77 15.47
CA VAL A 94 -11.50 -1.70 14.38
C VAL A 94 -10.54 -2.84 14.81
N THR A 95 -9.70 -2.59 15.80
CA THR A 95 -8.73 -3.57 16.33
C THR A 95 -9.33 -4.61 17.28
N GLU A 96 -10.58 -4.45 17.67
CA GLU A 96 -11.33 -5.39 18.51
C GLU A 96 -11.85 -6.59 17.70
N HIS A 97 -11.87 -6.46 16.37
CA HIS A 97 -12.32 -7.52 15.48
C HIS A 97 -11.17 -8.43 15.04
N PRO A 98 -11.43 -9.74 14.91
CA PRO A 98 -10.43 -10.65 14.37
C PRO A 98 -10.08 -10.32 12.92
N VAL A 99 -8.81 -10.47 12.59
CA VAL A 99 -8.31 -10.21 11.23
C VAL A 99 -8.81 -11.30 10.29
N SER A 100 -9.46 -10.92 9.20
CA SER A 100 -9.92 -11.83 8.16
C SER A 100 -8.81 -12.17 7.16
N ARG A 101 -8.91 -13.33 6.49
CA ARG A 101 -7.97 -13.72 5.42
C ARG A 101 -7.88 -12.68 4.30
N ARG A 102 -8.99 -12.05 3.92
CA ARG A 102 -9.03 -11.00 2.90
C ARG A 102 -8.15 -9.81 3.29
N GLN A 103 -8.19 -9.38 4.54
CA GLN A 103 -7.43 -8.22 5.04
C GLN A 103 -5.91 -8.44 5.05
N VAL A 104 -5.45 -9.69 5.05
CA VAL A 104 -4.02 -10.05 5.01
C VAL A 104 -3.59 -10.68 3.68
N SER A 105 -4.48 -10.80 2.71
CA SER A 105 -4.22 -11.46 1.42
C SER A 105 -3.17 -10.75 0.55
N ARG A 106 -2.81 -9.51 0.88
CA ARG A 106 -1.77 -8.72 0.22
C ARG A 106 -0.49 -8.60 1.01
N VAL A 107 -0.42 -9.25 2.17
CA VAL A 107 0.74 -9.19 3.06
C VAL A 107 1.66 -10.36 2.79
N TYR A 108 2.86 -10.09 2.32
CA TYR A 108 3.93 -11.07 2.18
C TYR A 108 4.68 -11.26 3.49
N VAL A 109 5.11 -12.49 3.73
CA VAL A 109 5.86 -12.90 4.92
C VAL A 109 7.29 -13.20 4.51
N GLU A 110 8.25 -12.59 5.20
CA GLU A 110 9.67 -12.86 5.10
C GLU A 110 10.20 -13.26 6.49
N ASP A 111 10.61 -14.53 6.63
CA ASP A 111 10.85 -15.15 7.94
C ASP A 111 12.25 -14.86 8.49
N ARG A 112 13.28 -14.59 7.66
CA ARG A 112 14.65 -14.39 8.12
C ARG A 112 14.86 -13.08 8.84
N CYS A 113 14.22 -12.01 8.33
CA CYS A 113 14.27 -10.69 8.96
C CYS A 113 12.98 -10.36 9.72
N CYS A 114 12.07 -11.31 9.90
CA CYS A 114 10.79 -11.12 10.55
C CYS A 114 10.00 -9.93 9.98
N LEU A 115 9.77 -9.93 8.67
CA LEU A 115 9.16 -8.82 7.94
C LEU A 115 7.79 -9.20 7.39
N LEU A 116 6.81 -8.32 7.55
CA LEU A 116 5.53 -8.35 6.87
C LEU A 116 5.42 -7.15 5.93
N TYR A 117 5.27 -7.40 4.63
CA TYR A 117 5.17 -6.36 3.62
C TYR A 117 3.80 -6.40 2.93
N CYS A 118 3.01 -5.33 3.04
CA CYS A 118 1.77 -5.20 2.25
C CYS A 118 2.08 -4.71 0.84
N GLU A 119 1.67 -5.49 -0.15
CA GLU A 119 1.82 -5.15 -1.56
C GLU A 119 0.87 -4.02 -1.96
N VAL A 120 1.43 -2.86 -2.28
CA VAL A 120 0.70 -1.75 -2.90
C VAL A 120 1.17 -1.60 -4.34
N PRO A 121 0.34 -1.96 -5.33
CA PRO A 121 0.69 -1.76 -6.74
C PRO A 121 0.96 -0.29 -7.04
N LYS A 122 1.94 -0.03 -7.93
CA LYS A 122 2.38 1.30 -8.36
C LYS A 122 3.15 2.12 -7.29
N ALA A 123 3.44 1.51 -6.13
CA ALA A 123 4.27 2.06 -5.07
C ALA A 123 5.60 1.28 -4.86
N GLY A 124 6.17 0.73 -5.93
CA GLY A 124 7.46 0.03 -5.91
C GLY A 124 7.40 -1.47 -5.61
N CYS A 125 6.22 -2.09 -5.71
CA CYS A 125 6.00 -3.48 -5.32
C CYS A 125 6.86 -4.51 -6.07
N SER A 126 7.15 -4.32 -7.36
CA SER A 126 8.02 -5.24 -8.12
C SER A 126 9.43 -5.31 -7.53
N ASN A 127 9.98 -4.15 -7.17
CA ASN A 127 11.30 -4.08 -6.54
C ASN A 127 11.29 -4.63 -5.11
N TRP A 128 10.21 -4.41 -4.36
CA TRP A 128 10.03 -5.04 -3.05
C TRP A 128 9.96 -6.56 -3.13
N LYS A 129 9.24 -7.12 -4.12
CA LYS A 129 9.24 -8.58 -4.34
C LYS A 129 10.64 -9.12 -4.60
N ARG A 130 11.44 -8.43 -5.43
CA ARG A 130 12.86 -8.79 -5.65
C ARG A 130 13.66 -8.78 -4.35
N VAL A 131 13.49 -7.75 -3.54
CA VAL A 131 14.15 -7.64 -2.23
C VAL A 131 13.74 -8.79 -1.32
N LEU A 132 12.43 -9.11 -1.23
CA LEU A 132 11.93 -10.22 -0.44
C LEU A 132 12.47 -11.58 -0.92
N MET A 133 12.61 -11.78 -2.23
CA MET A 133 13.22 -13.01 -2.79
C MET A 133 14.69 -13.15 -2.39
N VAL A 134 15.45 -12.05 -2.36
CA VAL A 134 16.85 -12.08 -1.90
C VAL A 134 16.91 -12.28 -0.38
N LEU A 135 16.11 -11.58 0.42
CA LEU A 135 16.04 -11.79 1.87
C LEU A 135 15.68 -13.23 2.21
N GLY A 136 14.68 -13.79 1.55
CA GLY A 136 14.24 -15.18 1.73
C GLY A 136 15.22 -16.22 1.19
N GLY A 137 16.27 -15.79 0.44
CA GLY A 137 17.32 -16.68 -0.10
C GLY A 137 16.91 -17.45 -1.36
N SER A 138 15.79 -17.09 -2.00
CA SER A 138 15.39 -17.66 -3.30
C SER A 138 16.17 -17.06 -4.48
N ALA A 139 16.89 -15.96 -4.25
CA ALA A 139 17.80 -15.34 -5.22
C ALA A 139 19.00 -14.73 -4.51
N THR A 140 20.14 -14.64 -5.20
CA THR A 140 21.40 -14.08 -4.67
C THR A 140 21.50 -12.56 -4.89
N SER A 141 20.78 -12.03 -5.87
CA SER A 141 20.79 -10.59 -6.22
C SER A 141 19.47 -10.18 -6.84
N THR A 142 19.06 -8.95 -6.58
CA THR A 142 17.87 -8.35 -7.21
C THR A 142 18.03 -8.17 -8.72
N HIS A 143 19.28 -8.10 -9.22
CA HIS A 143 19.60 -7.87 -10.64
C HIS A 143 19.31 -9.06 -11.55
N ILE A 144 19.35 -10.29 -11.02
CA ILE A 144 19.08 -11.50 -11.79
C ILE A 144 17.60 -11.87 -11.87
N ILE A 145 16.72 -11.15 -11.15
CA ILE A 145 15.30 -11.45 -11.09
C ILE A 145 14.57 -10.66 -12.18
N ALA A 146 14.07 -11.36 -13.20
CA ALA A 146 13.26 -10.74 -14.24
C ALA A 146 11.91 -10.21 -13.69
N HIS A 147 11.23 -9.37 -14.46
CA HIS A 147 9.93 -8.83 -14.06
C HIS A 147 8.91 -9.95 -13.82
N ASP A 148 8.81 -10.88 -14.75
CA ASP A 148 7.84 -11.97 -14.69
C ASP A 148 8.14 -12.93 -13.53
N ASP A 149 9.42 -13.18 -13.23
CA ASP A 149 9.83 -13.97 -12.08
C ASP A 149 9.39 -13.33 -10.77
N ALA A 150 9.53 -12.01 -10.64
CA ALA A 150 9.09 -11.28 -9.45
C ALA A 150 7.56 -11.31 -9.28
N HIS A 151 6.78 -11.41 -10.36
CA HIS A 151 5.32 -11.36 -10.31
C HIS A 151 4.63 -12.72 -10.35
N TYR A 152 5.13 -13.67 -11.14
CA TYR A 152 4.43 -14.91 -11.45
C TYR A 152 5.18 -16.17 -11.00
N ALA A 153 6.51 -16.14 -10.93
CA ALA A 153 7.33 -17.28 -10.54
C ALA A 153 7.96 -17.15 -9.15
N ASN A 154 7.64 -16.08 -8.39
CA ASN A 154 8.12 -15.94 -7.02
C ASN A 154 7.40 -16.95 -6.10
N GLN A 155 8.15 -17.52 -5.16
CA GLN A 155 7.63 -18.43 -4.14
C GLN A 155 7.36 -17.71 -2.81
N LEU A 156 7.05 -16.41 -2.86
CA LEU A 156 6.81 -15.59 -1.68
C LEU A 156 5.51 -16.03 -1.01
N ARG A 157 5.58 -16.33 0.27
CA ARG A 157 4.41 -16.71 1.06
C ARG A 157 3.60 -15.48 1.45
N ARG A 158 2.28 -15.61 1.44
CA ARG A 158 1.37 -14.58 1.93
C ARG A 158 0.83 -14.96 3.30
N LEU A 159 0.46 -13.95 4.08
CA LEU A 159 -0.02 -14.14 5.43
C LEU A 159 -1.37 -14.87 5.49
N ASP A 160 -2.20 -14.78 4.44
CA ASP A 160 -3.47 -15.53 4.32
C ASP A 160 -3.29 -17.04 4.08
N ALA A 161 -2.06 -17.50 3.80
CA ALA A 161 -1.72 -18.92 3.70
C ALA A 161 -1.55 -19.60 5.08
N PHE A 162 -1.50 -18.82 6.16
CA PHE A 162 -1.40 -19.33 7.52
C PHE A 162 -2.79 -19.51 8.15
N ASP A 163 -2.88 -20.36 9.17
CA ASP A 163 -4.05 -20.44 10.03
C ASP A 163 -4.19 -19.20 10.93
N GLN A 164 -5.31 -19.07 11.62
CA GLN A 164 -5.58 -17.89 12.45
C GLN A 164 -4.53 -17.67 13.54
N ALA A 165 -4.02 -18.74 14.14
CA ALA A 165 -2.96 -18.65 15.16
C ALA A 165 -1.65 -18.19 14.56
N GLY A 166 -1.28 -18.69 13.37
CA GLY A 166 -0.13 -18.27 12.60
C GLY A 166 -0.22 -16.80 12.18
N VAL A 167 -1.37 -16.35 11.66
CA VAL A 167 -1.62 -14.94 11.34
C VAL A 167 -1.41 -14.06 12.58
N ALA A 168 -2.03 -14.41 13.70
CA ALA A 168 -1.90 -13.66 14.95
C ALA A 168 -0.46 -13.63 15.48
N LYS A 169 0.29 -14.74 15.38
CA LYS A 169 1.71 -14.81 15.74
C LYS A 169 2.54 -13.84 14.92
N HIS A 170 2.43 -13.89 13.59
CA HIS A 170 3.20 -13.01 12.70
C HIS A 170 2.87 -11.53 12.94
N LEU A 171 1.59 -11.18 13.07
CA LEU A 171 1.17 -9.80 13.33
C LEU A 171 1.71 -9.23 14.65
N ARG A 172 1.95 -10.08 15.67
CA ARG A 172 2.52 -9.65 16.96
C ARG A 172 4.03 -9.52 16.93
N SER A 173 4.74 -10.37 16.18
CA SER A 173 6.20 -10.53 16.32
C SER A 173 7.02 -9.99 15.14
N TYR A 174 6.39 -9.73 13.98
CA TYR A 174 7.08 -9.28 12.77
C TYR A 174 6.92 -7.77 12.57
N THR A 175 7.92 -7.15 11.97
CA THR A 175 7.88 -5.75 11.55
C THR A 175 6.94 -5.57 10.36
N LYS A 176 5.88 -4.80 10.54
CA LYS A 176 4.85 -4.55 9.52
C LYS A 176 5.20 -3.33 8.69
N VAL A 177 5.30 -3.50 7.37
CA VAL A 177 5.81 -2.51 6.44
C VAL A 177 4.80 -2.21 5.34
N LEU A 178 4.65 -0.93 5.04
CA LEU A 178 3.79 -0.40 4.01
C LEU A 178 4.53 0.68 3.24
N PHE A 179 4.51 0.63 1.90
CA PHE A 179 4.93 1.73 1.04
C PHE A 179 3.74 2.27 0.27
N VAL A 180 3.55 3.57 0.33
CA VAL A 180 2.43 4.28 -0.29
C VAL A 180 2.93 5.28 -1.33
N ARG A 181 2.03 5.72 -2.18
CA ARG A 181 2.26 6.78 -3.17
C ARG A 181 1.10 7.76 -3.12
N GLU A 182 1.33 8.99 -3.57
CA GLU A 182 0.27 9.99 -3.72
C GLU A 182 -0.90 9.36 -4.49
N PRO A 183 -2.14 9.39 -3.95
CA PRO A 183 -3.24 8.56 -4.46
C PRO A 183 -3.60 8.80 -5.93
N PHE A 184 -3.57 10.05 -6.39
CA PHE A 184 -3.88 10.38 -7.79
C PHE A 184 -2.72 10.02 -8.72
N GLU A 185 -1.46 10.21 -8.31
CA GLU A 185 -0.32 9.73 -9.07
C GLU A 185 -0.32 8.20 -9.20
N ARG A 186 -0.72 7.51 -8.13
CA ARG A 186 -0.88 6.06 -8.14
C ARG A 186 -1.97 5.63 -9.12
N LEU A 187 -3.12 6.32 -9.12
CA LEU A 187 -4.25 6.05 -10.03
C LEU A 187 -3.86 6.26 -11.49
N VAL A 188 -3.26 7.41 -11.80
CA VAL A 188 -2.79 7.71 -13.18
C VAL A 188 -1.71 6.71 -13.61
N SER A 189 -0.79 6.35 -12.72
CA SER A 189 0.22 5.33 -13.01
C SER A 189 -0.40 3.96 -13.32
N ALA A 190 -1.50 3.60 -12.64
CA ALA A 190 -2.23 2.37 -12.93
C ALA A 190 -2.97 2.45 -14.27
N PHE A 191 -3.64 3.56 -14.54
CA PHE A 191 -4.33 3.78 -15.81
C PHE A 191 -3.39 3.70 -17.00
N ARG A 192 -2.27 4.42 -16.98
CA ARG A 192 -1.26 4.41 -18.04
C ARG A 192 -0.71 3.00 -18.29
N ASP A 193 -0.47 2.25 -17.22
CA ASP A 193 0.07 0.90 -17.29
C ASP A 193 -0.92 -0.13 -17.86
N LYS A 194 -2.21 0.02 -17.55
CA LYS A 194 -3.21 -1.00 -17.85
C LYS A 194 -4.04 -0.71 -19.11
N PHE A 195 -4.18 0.56 -19.49
CA PHE A 195 -5.10 0.96 -20.58
C PHE A 195 -4.41 1.70 -21.73
N GLU A 196 -3.28 2.39 -21.52
CA GLU A 196 -2.58 3.08 -22.62
C GLU A 196 -1.59 2.18 -23.37
N SER A 197 -1.08 1.14 -22.73
CA SER A 197 -0.24 0.13 -23.37
C SER A 197 -1.07 -1.11 -23.74
N PRO A 198 -0.74 -1.83 -24.81
CA PRO A 198 -1.38 -3.09 -25.13
C PRO A 198 -1.39 -4.05 -23.94
N ASN A 199 -2.55 -4.58 -23.58
CA ASN A 199 -2.69 -5.45 -22.43
C ASN A 199 -3.74 -6.54 -22.71
N SER A 200 -3.27 -7.78 -22.76
CA SER A 200 -4.11 -8.96 -23.08
C SER A 200 -5.11 -9.33 -21.97
N TYR A 201 -4.91 -8.85 -20.76
CA TYR A 201 -5.81 -9.09 -19.63
C TYR A 201 -6.74 -7.89 -19.37
N TYR A 202 -6.17 -6.69 -19.19
CA TYR A 202 -6.97 -5.53 -18.75
C TYR A 202 -7.91 -5.00 -19.81
N HIS A 203 -7.52 -5.01 -21.08
CA HIS A 203 -8.40 -4.55 -22.15
C HIS A 203 -9.66 -5.42 -22.25
N PRO A 204 -9.60 -6.76 -22.37
CA PRO A 204 -10.83 -7.57 -22.43
C PRO A 204 -11.61 -7.58 -21.13
N VAL A 205 -10.97 -7.66 -19.97
CA VAL A 205 -11.64 -7.86 -18.67
C VAL A 205 -12.26 -6.56 -18.14
N PHE A 206 -11.55 -5.45 -18.26
CA PHE A 206 -11.99 -4.14 -17.76
C PHE A 206 -12.37 -3.17 -18.87
N GLY A 207 -11.56 -3.08 -19.92
CA GLY A 207 -11.76 -2.12 -21.00
C GLY A 207 -13.07 -2.31 -21.74
N ARG A 208 -13.44 -3.52 -22.12
CA ARG A 208 -14.73 -3.80 -22.79
C ARG A 208 -15.94 -3.38 -21.96
N PRO A 209 -16.08 -3.79 -20.69
CA PRO A 209 -17.21 -3.37 -19.86
C PRO A 209 -17.23 -1.85 -19.62
N ILE A 210 -16.07 -1.22 -19.44
CA ILE A 210 -15.97 0.24 -19.26
C ILE A 210 -16.47 0.97 -20.51
N ILE A 211 -15.94 0.63 -21.68
CA ILE A 211 -16.35 1.25 -22.95
C ILE A 211 -17.82 1.01 -23.23
N SER A 212 -18.30 -0.21 -23.04
CA SER A 212 -19.71 -0.56 -23.25
C SER A 212 -20.66 0.25 -22.38
N ARG A 213 -20.27 0.56 -21.15
CA ARG A 213 -21.15 1.25 -20.20
C ARG A 213 -21.06 2.77 -20.27
N TYR A 214 -19.87 3.33 -20.50
CA TYR A 214 -19.63 4.77 -20.33
C TYR A 214 -19.41 5.52 -21.63
N ARG A 215 -19.31 4.84 -22.79
CA ARG A 215 -19.15 5.46 -24.11
C ARG A 215 -20.42 5.34 -24.94
N ALA A 216 -21.11 6.46 -25.18
CA ALA A 216 -22.39 6.48 -25.90
C ALA A 216 -22.29 5.92 -27.34
N ASN A 217 -21.22 6.25 -28.08
CA ASN A 217 -21.03 5.86 -29.49
C ASN A 217 -19.75 5.04 -29.66
N ALA A 218 -19.65 3.91 -28.93
CA ALA A 218 -18.49 3.05 -29.01
C ALA A 218 -18.40 2.32 -30.38
N SER A 219 -17.21 2.36 -30.99
CA SER A 219 -16.96 1.62 -32.23
C SER A 219 -16.99 0.10 -31.95
N ARG A 220 -17.36 -0.67 -32.99
CA ARG A 220 -17.35 -2.16 -32.94
C ARG A 220 -15.97 -2.68 -32.54
N SER A 221 -14.90 -2.05 -33.02
CA SER A 221 -13.52 -2.42 -32.65
C SER A 221 -13.23 -2.20 -31.18
N ALA A 222 -13.59 -1.03 -30.63
CA ALA A 222 -13.40 -0.73 -29.19
C ALA A 222 -14.17 -1.70 -28.29
N LEU A 223 -15.43 -2.00 -28.63
CA LEU A 223 -16.25 -2.98 -27.91
C LEU A 223 -15.67 -4.40 -27.98
N ARG A 224 -15.05 -4.77 -29.10
CA ARG A 224 -14.45 -6.08 -29.27
C ARG A 224 -13.14 -6.23 -28.53
N THR A 225 -12.27 -5.21 -28.59
CA THR A 225 -10.91 -5.28 -28.04
C THR A 225 -10.81 -4.78 -26.59
N GLY A 226 -11.64 -3.81 -26.21
CA GLY A 226 -11.53 -3.09 -24.93
C GLY A 226 -10.36 -2.09 -24.90
N ALA A 227 -9.70 -1.84 -26.02
CA ALA A 227 -8.62 -0.87 -26.14
C ALA A 227 -9.16 0.57 -26.27
N GLY A 228 -8.36 1.54 -25.83
CA GLY A 228 -8.67 2.96 -25.97
C GLY A 228 -9.65 3.49 -24.93
N VAL A 229 -9.72 2.90 -23.73
CA VAL A 229 -10.42 3.50 -22.59
C VAL A 229 -9.83 4.86 -22.31
N THR A 230 -10.67 5.89 -22.18
CA THR A 230 -10.25 7.23 -21.77
C THR A 230 -10.11 7.32 -20.24
N PHE A 231 -9.30 8.25 -19.75
CA PHE A 231 -9.16 8.44 -18.30
C PHE A 231 -10.49 8.82 -17.64
N ARG A 232 -11.32 9.61 -18.30
CA ARG A 232 -12.65 9.98 -17.81
C ARG A 232 -13.57 8.76 -17.69
N GLU A 233 -13.62 7.88 -18.67
CA GLU A 233 -14.42 6.63 -18.62
C GLU A 233 -13.93 5.71 -17.49
N PHE A 234 -12.62 5.64 -17.30
CA PHE A 234 -12.02 4.89 -16.20
C PHE A 234 -12.41 5.47 -14.83
N VAL A 235 -12.39 6.81 -14.65
CA VAL A 235 -12.85 7.45 -13.41
C VAL A 235 -14.34 7.26 -13.21
N GLN A 236 -15.18 7.32 -14.26
CA GLN A 236 -16.59 7.02 -14.14
C GLN A 236 -16.84 5.58 -13.65
N TYR A 237 -16.12 4.61 -14.20
CA TYR A 237 -16.12 3.23 -13.70
C TYR A 237 -15.70 3.14 -12.24
N LEU A 238 -14.61 3.82 -11.88
CA LEU A 238 -14.09 3.81 -10.49
C LEU A 238 -15.14 4.29 -9.49
N LEU A 239 -15.89 5.34 -9.83
CA LEU A 239 -16.86 6.02 -8.97
C LEU A 239 -18.28 5.43 -9.04
N ASP A 240 -18.56 4.54 -9.99
CA ASP A 240 -19.88 3.89 -10.10
C ASP A 240 -20.04 2.78 -9.06
N VAL A 241 -20.98 2.93 -8.15
CA VAL A 241 -21.31 1.90 -7.14
C VAL A 241 -21.82 0.59 -7.77
N ARG A 242 -22.42 0.69 -8.96
CA ARG A 242 -22.89 -0.44 -9.80
C ARG A 242 -21.98 -0.70 -10.98
N ARG A 243 -20.68 -0.58 -10.78
CA ARG A 243 -19.67 -0.77 -11.81
C ARG A 243 -19.82 -2.13 -12.52
N PRO A 244 -19.55 -2.20 -13.84
CA PRO A 244 -19.80 -3.42 -14.61
C PRO A 244 -18.81 -4.56 -14.33
N VAL A 245 -17.68 -4.26 -13.71
CA VAL A 245 -16.64 -5.22 -13.29
C VAL A 245 -16.09 -4.81 -11.91
N GLY A 246 -15.62 -5.77 -11.12
CA GLY A 246 -15.14 -5.54 -9.77
C GLY A 246 -13.94 -4.57 -9.67
N MET A 247 -13.56 -4.23 -8.43
CA MET A 247 -12.38 -3.42 -8.15
C MET A 247 -11.11 -4.25 -8.34
N ASP A 248 -10.06 -3.62 -8.88
CA ASP A 248 -8.73 -4.23 -9.00
C ASP A 248 -7.75 -3.58 -8.00
N ILE A 249 -6.78 -4.34 -7.54
CA ILE A 249 -5.77 -3.92 -6.57
C ILE A 249 -4.93 -2.72 -7.02
N HIS A 250 -4.83 -2.47 -8.34
CA HIS A 250 -4.01 -1.37 -8.88
C HIS A 250 -4.63 0.00 -8.62
N TRP A 251 -5.95 0.06 -8.39
CA TRP A 251 -6.67 1.31 -8.08
C TRP A 251 -7.55 1.23 -6.83
N GLU A 252 -7.58 0.09 -6.12
CA GLU A 252 -8.21 0.02 -4.80
C GLU A 252 -7.47 0.96 -3.81
N PRO A 253 -8.19 1.77 -2.98
CA PRO A 253 -7.56 2.60 -1.96
C PRO A 253 -6.66 1.77 -1.02
N VAL A 254 -5.51 2.31 -0.63
CA VAL A 254 -4.56 1.62 0.27
C VAL A 254 -5.17 1.36 1.64
N SER A 255 -6.03 2.26 2.10
CA SER A 255 -6.83 2.13 3.33
C SER A 255 -7.69 0.86 3.34
N GLN A 256 -8.18 0.40 2.18
CA GLN A 256 -8.93 -0.84 2.02
C GLN A 256 -8.00 -2.04 1.71
N LEU A 257 -7.04 -1.85 0.81
CA LEU A 257 -6.13 -2.88 0.33
C LEU A 257 -5.25 -3.47 1.43
N CYS A 258 -4.74 -2.61 2.32
CA CYS A 258 -3.76 -2.96 3.36
C CYS A 258 -4.29 -2.80 4.80
N SER A 259 -5.53 -2.39 5.00
CA SER A 259 -6.19 -2.25 6.31
C SER A 259 -5.30 -1.60 7.40
N PRO A 260 -4.78 -0.36 7.20
CA PRO A 260 -3.72 0.20 8.06
C PRO A 260 -4.15 0.37 9.52
N CYS A 261 -5.42 0.68 9.77
CA CYS A 261 -5.95 0.84 11.13
C CYS A 261 -6.01 -0.48 11.90
N LEU A 262 -6.25 -1.58 11.20
CA LEU A 262 -6.30 -2.92 11.79
C LEU A 262 -4.90 -3.49 12.03
N LEU A 263 -4.03 -3.43 11.00
CA LEU A 263 -2.70 -4.07 11.04
C LEU A 263 -1.65 -3.23 11.78
N ARG A 264 -1.81 -1.92 11.90
CA ARG A 264 -0.92 -1.01 12.65
C ARG A 264 0.54 -1.13 12.22
N TYR A 265 0.87 -0.58 11.04
CA TYR A 265 2.20 -0.66 10.45
C TYR A 265 3.27 0.01 11.31
N ASP A 266 4.42 -0.65 11.42
CA ASP A 266 5.60 -0.17 12.15
C ASP A 266 6.45 0.77 11.27
N PHE A 267 6.40 0.57 9.94
CA PHE A 267 7.07 1.40 8.96
C PHE A 267 6.14 1.79 7.82
N ILE A 268 6.06 3.08 7.53
CA ILE A 268 5.25 3.65 6.44
C ILE A 268 6.18 4.44 5.53
N GLY A 269 6.60 3.84 4.41
CA GLY A 269 7.43 4.49 3.41
C GLY A 269 6.61 5.21 2.35
N LYS A 270 7.20 6.23 1.72
CA LYS A 270 6.61 6.96 0.60
C LYS A 270 7.39 6.70 -0.68
N PHE A 271 6.67 6.50 -1.79
CA PHE A 271 7.25 6.24 -3.10
C PHE A 271 8.15 7.39 -3.57
N GLU A 272 7.82 8.61 -3.17
CA GLU A 272 8.56 9.83 -3.48
C GLU A 272 10.01 9.79 -2.97
N ASN A 273 10.25 9.08 -1.86
CA ASN A 273 11.56 8.87 -1.24
C ASN A 273 11.93 7.38 -1.15
N LEU A 274 11.41 6.58 -2.08
CA LEU A 274 11.39 5.11 -2.01
C LEU A 274 12.77 4.50 -1.72
N LYS A 275 13.80 4.88 -2.47
CA LYS A 275 15.14 4.30 -2.34
C LYS A 275 15.78 4.58 -0.98
N GLU A 276 15.69 5.83 -0.53
CA GLU A 276 16.24 6.25 0.74
C GLU A 276 15.54 5.56 1.92
N GLU A 277 14.21 5.61 1.93
CA GLU A 277 13.42 5.03 3.01
C GLU A 277 13.49 3.50 3.02
N ALA A 278 13.51 2.86 1.84
CA ALA A 278 13.69 1.42 1.74
C ALA A 278 15.06 0.95 2.26
N ASN A 279 16.14 1.66 1.91
CA ASN A 279 17.47 1.35 2.42
C ASN A 279 17.60 1.62 3.92
N PHE A 280 16.93 2.63 4.46
CA PHE A 280 16.83 2.84 5.90
C PHE A 280 16.14 1.65 6.59
N LEU A 281 15.00 1.21 6.05
CA LEU A 281 14.30 0.02 6.55
C LEU A 281 15.19 -1.23 6.52
N LEU A 282 15.85 -1.50 5.37
CA LEU A 282 16.74 -2.68 5.23
C LEU A 282 17.83 -2.70 6.29
N ARG A 283 18.44 -1.55 6.58
CA ARG A 283 19.42 -1.43 7.68
C ARG A 283 18.77 -1.69 9.05
N SER A 284 17.58 -1.15 9.28
CA SER A 284 16.87 -1.26 10.57
C SER A 284 16.47 -2.70 10.91
N ILE A 285 16.15 -3.51 9.90
CA ILE A 285 15.79 -4.93 10.08
C ILE A 285 16.99 -5.88 10.05
N GLY A 286 18.21 -5.37 9.93
CA GLY A 286 19.42 -6.17 9.90
C GLY A 286 19.63 -6.95 8.59
N ALA A 287 19.10 -6.46 7.47
CA ALA A 287 19.33 -7.04 6.16
C ALA A 287 20.84 -7.09 5.80
N PRO A 288 21.27 -8.00 4.92
CA PRO A 288 22.66 -8.06 4.46
C PRO A 288 23.16 -6.70 3.95
N ARG A 289 24.37 -6.29 4.36
CA ARG A 289 24.92 -4.96 4.03
C ARG A 289 25.05 -4.67 2.53
N ASN A 290 25.24 -5.70 1.72
CA ASN A 290 25.31 -5.63 0.25
C ASN A 290 23.94 -5.57 -0.43
N LEU A 291 22.83 -5.79 0.30
CA LEU A 291 21.48 -5.65 -0.24
C LEU A 291 21.03 -4.21 -0.16
N THR A 292 20.81 -3.60 -1.31
CA THR A 292 20.23 -2.27 -1.46
C THR A 292 18.95 -2.34 -2.27
N PHE A 293 18.06 -1.38 -2.05
CA PHE A 293 16.82 -1.30 -2.82
C PHE A 293 17.11 -0.94 -4.28
N PRO A 294 16.67 -1.75 -5.25
CA PRO A 294 17.01 -1.56 -6.66
C PRO A 294 16.23 -0.40 -7.31
N ASP A 295 16.82 0.19 -8.34
CA ASP A 295 16.24 1.28 -9.13
C ASP A 295 15.59 0.81 -10.45
N PHE A 296 15.18 -0.44 -10.54
CA PHE A 296 14.65 -0.98 -11.79
C PHE A 296 13.38 -0.28 -12.24
N LYS A 297 13.33 -0.06 -13.53
CA LYS A 297 12.19 0.39 -14.29
C LYS A 297 11.78 -0.75 -15.23
N ASP A 298 10.91 -1.61 -14.75
CA ASP A 298 10.54 -2.87 -15.42
C ASP A 298 9.87 -2.69 -16.77
N ARG A 299 9.20 -1.56 -16.98
CA ARG A 299 8.47 -1.27 -18.22
C ARG A 299 9.08 -0.06 -18.91
N ASN A 300 9.03 -0.09 -20.22
CA ASN A 300 9.50 0.95 -21.12
C ASN A 300 10.47 1.96 -20.46
N PRO A 301 11.81 1.72 -20.50
CA PRO A 301 12.79 2.61 -19.87
C PRO A 301 12.74 4.05 -20.37
N LYS A 302 12.18 4.23 -21.60
CA LYS A 302 12.01 5.54 -22.24
C LYS A 302 10.74 6.27 -21.81
N ALA A 303 9.74 5.57 -21.24
CA ALA A 303 8.53 6.24 -20.78
C ALA A 303 8.79 7.12 -19.59
N GLU A 304 8.27 8.34 -19.60
CA GLU A 304 8.32 9.25 -18.48
C GLU A 304 7.59 8.66 -17.25
N ARG A 305 8.22 8.76 -16.08
CA ARG A 305 7.56 8.34 -14.82
C ARG A 305 6.37 9.25 -14.56
N THR A 306 5.27 8.68 -14.09
CA THR A 306 4.12 9.46 -13.65
C THR A 306 4.54 10.39 -12.52
N SER A 307 4.39 11.68 -12.74
CA SER A 307 4.70 12.78 -11.84
C SER A 307 3.44 13.58 -11.52
N SER A 308 3.53 14.55 -10.61
CA SER A 308 2.42 15.44 -10.30
C SER A 308 1.95 16.22 -11.53
N SER A 309 2.86 16.69 -12.39
CA SER A 309 2.52 17.40 -13.62
C SER A 309 1.78 16.53 -14.65
N ILE A 310 2.19 15.27 -14.79
CA ILE A 310 1.46 14.30 -15.62
C ILE A 310 0.08 14.05 -15.01
N THR A 311 0.01 13.81 -13.73
CA THR A 311 -1.25 13.55 -13.00
C THR A 311 -2.22 14.70 -13.18
N GLN A 312 -1.76 15.93 -13.07
CA GLN A 312 -2.58 17.11 -13.30
C GLN A 312 -3.21 17.11 -14.70
N ARG A 313 -2.44 16.84 -15.76
CA ARG A 313 -2.95 16.75 -17.14
C ARG A 313 -4.07 15.72 -17.34
N TYR A 314 -4.01 14.60 -16.63
CA TYR A 314 -5.09 13.60 -16.66
C TYR A 314 -6.34 14.10 -15.95
N PHE A 315 -6.19 14.71 -14.79
CA PHE A 315 -7.32 15.22 -14.00
C PHE A 315 -7.95 16.49 -14.58
N GLU A 316 -7.25 17.25 -15.40
CA GLU A 316 -7.79 18.38 -16.16
C GLU A 316 -8.87 17.94 -17.18
N GLN A 317 -8.88 16.68 -17.59
CA GLN A 317 -9.94 16.10 -18.45
C GLN A 317 -11.25 15.87 -17.70
N LEU A 318 -11.26 15.97 -16.38
CA LEU A 318 -12.40 15.79 -15.51
C LEU A 318 -13.00 17.14 -15.11
N ASN A 319 -14.31 17.19 -14.92
CA ASN A 319 -14.93 18.36 -14.30
C ASN A 319 -14.68 18.42 -12.79
N SER A 320 -15.03 19.53 -12.13
CA SER A 320 -14.80 19.73 -10.70
C SER A 320 -15.49 18.68 -9.83
N THR A 321 -16.72 18.30 -10.21
CA THR A 321 -17.50 17.29 -9.49
C THR A 321 -16.83 15.90 -9.60
N GLU A 322 -16.35 15.52 -10.78
CA GLU A 322 -15.63 14.24 -10.97
C GLU A 322 -14.32 14.23 -10.19
N ARG A 323 -13.57 15.36 -10.16
CA ARG A 323 -12.36 15.50 -9.35
C ARG A 323 -12.64 15.39 -7.85
N GLN A 324 -13.70 16.09 -7.37
CA GLN A 324 -14.10 16.01 -5.96
C GLN A 324 -14.48 14.57 -5.56
N ARG A 325 -15.30 13.90 -6.35
CA ARG A 325 -15.71 12.51 -6.08
C ARG A 325 -14.52 11.54 -6.10
N ALA A 326 -13.55 11.76 -6.99
CA ALA A 326 -12.32 10.97 -6.99
C ALA A 326 -11.48 11.22 -5.73
N TYR A 327 -11.40 12.47 -5.25
CA TYR A 327 -10.74 12.80 -4.00
C TYR A 327 -11.45 12.14 -2.81
N ASP A 328 -12.77 12.23 -2.74
CA ASP A 328 -13.57 11.59 -1.69
C ASP A 328 -13.38 10.07 -1.66
N PHE A 329 -13.25 9.44 -2.84
CA PHE A 329 -12.98 8.01 -2.95
C PHE A 329 -11.64 7.60 -2.33
N TYR A 330 -10.60 8.44 -2.42
CA TYR A 330 -9.28 8.22 -1.81
C TYR A 330 -9.06 9.03 -0.52
N TYR A 331 -10.09 9.68 0.01
CA TYR A 331 -9.97 10.62 1.13
C TYR A 331 -9.21 10.04 2.33
N MET A 332 -9.50 8.78 2.70
CA MET A 332 -8.80 8.13 3.80
C MET A 332 -7.31 7.93 3.53
N ASP A 333 -6.90 7.66 2.29
CA ASP A 333 -5.49 7.55 1.92
C ASP A 333 -4.77 8.90 2.06
N TYR A 334 -5.43 10.02 1.65
CA TYR A 334 -4.89 11.37 1.84
C TYR A 334 -4.68 11.69 3.33
N LEU A 335 -5.65 11.38 4.17
CA LEU A 335 -5.56 11.63 5.62
C LEU A 335 -4.52 10.74 6.31
N MET A 336 -4.59 9.43 6.11
CA MET A 336 -3.75 8.45 6.81
C MET A 336 -2.27 8.64 6.49
N PHE A 337 -1.95 9.06 5.26
CA PHE A 337 -0.57 9.14 4.79
C PHE A 337 -0.04 10.56 4.63
N ASN A 338 -0.79 11.55 5.12
CA ASN A 338 -0.43 12.97 5.08
C ASN A 338 -0.01 13.42 3.67
N TYR A 339 -0.94 13.24 2.72
CA TYR A 339 -0.81 13.85 1.40
C TYR A 339 -1.64 15.13 1.34
N PRO A 340 -1.11 16.20 0.74
CA PRO A 340 -1.87 17.44 0.55
C PRO A 340 -2.99 17.22 -0.47
N LYS A 341 -4.02 18.07 -0.42
CA LYS A 341 -5.02 18.11 -1.48
C LYS A 341 -4.36 18.38 -2.83
N PRO A 342 -4.59 17.56 -3.86
CA PRO A 342 -3.88 17.68 -5.14
C PRO A 342 -4.34 18.87 -5.99
N PHE A 343 -5.54 19.42 -5.72
CA PHE A 343 -6.11 20.58 -6.41
C PHE A 343 -6.68 21.58 -5.41
N LYS A 344 -6.64 22.87 -5.77
CA LYS A 344 -7.11 23.97 -4.90
C LYS A 344 -8.63 24.05 -4.79
N ASP A 345 -9.36 23.53 -5.77
CA ASP A 345 -10.82 23.52 -5.87
C ASP A 345 -11.48 22.33 -5.15
N LEU A 346 -10.73 21.51 -4.42
CA LEU A 346 -11.27 20.41 -3.61
C LEU A 346 -11.68 20.89 -2.21
N TYR A 347 -12.78 20.33 -1.69
CA TYR A 347 -13.35 20.65 -0.38
C TYR A 347 -12.91 19.69 0.72
#